data_d4cd3a87beb088c6fd205df8082848b5
#
_entry.id   d4cd3a87beb088c6fd205df8082848b5
#
_cell.length_a   1.000
_cell.length_b   1.000
_cell.length_c   1.000
_cell.angle_alpha   90.00
_cell.angle_beta   90.00
_cell.angle_gamma   90.00
#
_symmetry.space_group_name_H-M   'P 1'
#
loop_
_entity.id
_entity.type
_entity.pdbx_description
1 polymer ?
#
loop_
_entity_poly.entity_id
_entity_poly.type
_entity_poly.pdbx_seq_one_letter_code
_entity_poly.pdbx_strand_id
1 'polypeptide(L)'
;MYLKDSKTVVIKIGSSLIINESKSIREKWLSDFALDIQNLQKLKKNVIIVSSGAIALGCKKLRLNKKNLKLDKSQAVASIGQIELMNLFKKNFNSKKINLSQILLTLEDTEQRRRAINAKRTFDNLFELNFVPIVNENDSIATSEIKYGDNDRLASRVAQILNADCLILLSDVDGLYTKNPKIHKDGKLIKEIKNIDAKIEQVASKSIGMHGTGGMKTKIDAAKICQLSGSYMAIANGLLERPIKNIYQKNNCTWFLPKISKLDARKKWIISSISPKGKLIVDDGAINALKKGKSLLAAGIINIEGKFSKGDHIKIIDRNLNEFARGLSSFNSNEISKIKGQHSNRINEILGYVTKSEVVHKDDMVEI
;
A
#
# COMPACT_ATOMS: atom_id res chain seq x y z
N MET A 1 8.26 19.27 4.45
CA MET A 1 6.88 19.64 4.67
C MET A 1 6.01 18.37 4.58
N TYR A 2 5.73 17.82 3.42
CA TYR A 2 4.79 16.69 3.27
C TYR A 2 5.12 15.43 4.10
N LEU A 3 6.39 15.00 4.15
CA LEU A 3 6.81 13.86 4.95
C LEU A 3 6.71 14.13 6.46
N LYS A 4 6.87 15.38 6.90
CA LYS A 4 6.80 15.76 8.31
C LYS A 4 5.41 15.48 8.88
N ASP A 5 4.37 15.83 8.13
CA ASP A 5 2.98 15.75 8.56
C ASP A 5 2.35 14.36 8.32
N SER A 6 3.09 13.47 7.64
CA SER A 6 2.64 12.11 7.34
C SER A 6 2.69 11.22 8.58
N LYS A 7 1.61 10.48 8.86
CA LYS A 7 1.56 9.43 9.90
C LYS A 7 1.95 8.06 9.35
N THR A 8 1.43 7.70 8.18
CA THR A 8 1.70 6.42 7.51
C THR A 8 2.51 6.67 6.25
N VAL A 9 3.70 6.07 6.19
CA VAL A 9 4.68 6.27 5.13
C VAL A 9 5.04 4.93 4.50
N VAL A 10 4.84 4.81 3.19
CA VAL A 10 5.32 3.68 2.40
C VAL A 10 6.62 4.09 1.72
N ILE A 11 7.66 3.27 1.84
CA ILE A 11 8.98 3.52 1.25
C ILE A 11 9.31 2.36 0.33
N LYS A 12 9.44 2.63 -0.97
CA LYS A 12 9.86 1.63 -1.94
C LYS A 12 11.35 1.74 -2.21
N ILE A 13 12.02 0.60 -2.16
CA ILE A 13 13.44 0.47 -2.48
C ILE A 13 13.65 -0.48 -3.65
N GLY A 14 14.44 -0.04 -4.63
CA GLY A 14 14.81 -0.87 -5.78
C GLY A 14 15.94 -1.84 -5.47
N SER A 15 16.07 -2.91 -6.26
CA SER A 15 17.14 -3.91 -6.12
C SER A 15 18.54 -3.31 -6.22
N SER A 16 18.75 -2.28 -7.02
CA SER A 16 20.03 -1.56 -7.18
C SER A 16 20.50 -0.85 -5.90
N LEU A 17 19.60 -0.56 -4.98
CA LEU A 17 19.93 0.01 -3.67
C LEU A 17 20.41 -1.05 -2.67
N ILE A 18 20.09 -2.32 -2.91
CA ILE A 18 20.48 -3.46 -2.06
C ILE A 18 21.76 -4.09 -2.59
N ILE A 19 21.83 -4.31 -3.90
CA ILE A 19 22.93 -4.95 -4.60
C ILE A 19 23.45 -4.00 -5.68
N ASN A 20 24.75 -3.75 -5.70
CA ASN A 20 25.38 -2.93 -6.73
C ASN A 20 25.63 -3.73 -8.03
N GLU A 21 26.12 -3.06 -9.05
CA GLU A 21 26.44 -3.65 -10.36
C GLU A 21 27.49 -4.78 -10.29
N SER A 22 28.44 -4.69 -9.34
CA SER A 22 29.43 -5.73 -9.05
C SER A 22 28.87 -6.91 -8.27
N LYS A 23 27.53 -6.99 -8.09
CA LYS A 23 26.82 -8.00 -7.29
C LYS A 23 27.20 -8.03 -5.79
N SER A 24 27.79 -6.95 -5.28
CA SER A 24 28.07 -6.79 -3.85
C SER A 24 26.90 -6.18 -3.12
N ILE A 25 26.66 -6.62 -1.88
CA ILE A 25 25.59 -6.11 -1.02
C ILE A 25 26.03 -4.76 -0.44
N ARG A 26 25.12 -3.78 -0.44
CA ARG A 26 25.35 -2.44 0.12
C ARG A 26 25.05 -2.42 1.63
N GLU A 27 25.83 -3.18 2.42
CA GLU A 27 25.63 -3.34 3.87
C GLU A 27 25.58 -2.00 4.62
N LYS A 28 26.53 -1.09 4.33
CA LYS A 28 26.55 0.26 4.93
C LYS A 28 25.25 1.00 4.64
N TRP A 29 24.81 0.98 3.38
CA TRP A 29 23.57 1.63 2.99
C TRP A 29 22.34 1.05 3.73
N LEU A 30 22.24 -0.27 3.86
CA LEU A 30 21.16 -0.92 4.60
C LEU A 30 21.16 -0.50 6.08
N SER A 31 22.33 -0.40 6.71
CA SER A 31 22.46 0.07 8.09
C SER A 31 22.02 1.54 8.23
N ASP A 32 22.41 2.41 7.29
CA ASP A 32 22.03 3.82 7.26
C ASP A 32 20.54 3.99 7.02
N PHE A 33 19.96 3.19 6.12
CA PHE A 33 18.53 3.15 5.88
C PHE A 33 17.77 2.68 7.13
N ALA A 34 18.26 1.67 7.84
CA ALA A 34 17.67 1.22 9.12
C ALA A 34 17.62 2.36 10.17
N LEU A 35 18.67 3.21 10.23
CA LEU A 35 18.65 4.41 11.09
C LEU A 35 17.58 5.41 10.67
N ASP A 36 17.32 5.56 9.38
CA ASP A 36 16.22 6.43 8.90
C ASP A 36 14.86 5.88 9.33
N ILE A 37 14.65 4.57 9.21
CA ILE A 37 13.42 3.92 9.65
C ILE A 37 13.24 4.05 11.17
N GLN A 38 14.30 3.84 11.95
CA GLN A 38 14.28 4.05 13.41
C GLN A 38 13.83 5.48 13.76
N ASN A 39 14.35 6.47 13.05
CA ASN A 39 13.97 7.87 13.28
C ASN A 39 12.49 8.13 12.97
N LEU A 40 11.95 7.54 11.90
CA LEU A 40 10.53 7.64 11.59
C LEU A 40 9.65 7.00 12.67
N GLN A 41 10.07 5.83 13.21
CA GLN A 41 9.37 5.17 14.32
C GLN A 41 9.42 6.01 15.61
N LYS A 42 10.56 6.63 15.93
CA LYS A 42 10.67 7.58 17.08
C LYS A 42 9.70 8.75 16.94
N LEU A 43 9.38 9.17 15.71
CA LEU A 43 8.36 10.17 15.40
C LEU A 43 6.94 9.59 15.36
N LYS A 44 6.73 8.36 15.87
CA LYS A 44 5.44 7.63 15.92
C LYS A 44 4.78 7.48 14.55
N LYS A 45 5.58 7.30 13.50
CA LYS A 45 5.08 7.05 12.14
C LYS A 45 4.96 5.55 11.89
N ASN A 46 3.88 5.15 11.24
CA ASN A 46 3.73 3.80 10.68
C ASN A 46 4.55 3.72 9.40
N VAL A 47 5.54 2.86 9.37
CA VAL A 47 6.45 2.71 8.22
C VAL A 47 6.25 1.36 7.58
N ILE A 48 6.14 1.34 6.26
CA ILE A 48 6.09 0.15 5.42
C ILE A 48 7.23 0.23 4.41
N ILE A 49 7.96 -0.85 4.25
CA ILE A 49 9.02 -0.95 3.25
C ILE A 49 8.52 -1.86 2.12
N VAL A 50 8.49 -1.38 0.89
CA VAL A 50 8.24 -2.21 -0.30
C VAL A 50 9.59 -2.45 -0.97
N SER A 51 10.05 -3.70 -0.96
CA SER A 51 11.38 -4.06 -1.42
C SER A 51 11.33 -4.86 -2.71
N SER A 52 12.33 -4.68 -3.54
CA SER A 52 12.68 -5.59 -4.63
C SER A 52 13.99 -6.32 -4.28
N GLY A 53 14.40 -7.28 -5.11
CA GLY A 53 15.74 -7.85 -5.03
C GLY A 53 15.79 -9.34 -4.74
N ALA A 54 14.66 -10.00 -4.50
CA ALA A 54 14.62 -11.44 -4.26
C ALA A 54 15.28 -12.23 -5.39
N ILE A 55 14.87 -12.02 -6.66
CA ILE A 55 15.49 -12.69 -7.83
C ILE A 55 16.98 -12.39 -7.91
N ALA A 56 17.41 -11.14 -7.67
CA ALA A 56 18.81 -10.77 -7.75
C ALA A 56 19.67 -11.48 -6.69
N LEU A 57 19.18 -11.58 -5.46
CA LEU A 57 19.84 -12.31 -4.37
C LEU A 57 19.85 -13.82 -4.61
N GLY A 58 18.75 -14.38 -5.10
CA GLY A 58 18.69 -15.79 -5.48
C GLY A 58 19.67 -16.13 -6.59
N CYS A 59 19.74 -15.30 -7.64
CA CYS A 59 20.75 -15.43 -8.71
C CYS A 59 22.19 -15.37 -8.16
N LYS A 60 22.44 -14.43 -7.23
CA LYS A 60 23.75 -14.33 -6.59
C LYS A 60 24.10 -15.59 -5.83
N LYS A 61 23.19 -16.10 -4.99
CA LYS A 61 23.39 -17.32 -4.19
C LYS A 61 23.64 -18.55 -5.06
N LEU A 62 22.91 -18.67 -6.16
CA LEU A 62 22.99 -19.80 -7.09
C LEU A 62 24.00 -19.60 -8.22
N ARG A 63 24.70 -18.45 -8.26
CA ARG A 63 25.63 -18.07 -9.34
C ARG A 63 25.01 -18.08 -10.74
N LEU A 64 23.73 -17.72 -10.82
CA LEU A 64 22.98 -17.71 -12.08
C LEU A 64 22.97 -16.31 -12.73
N ASN A 65 22.75 -16.27 -14.06
CA ASN A 65 22.53 -15.01 -14.75
C ASN A 65 21.03 -14.77 -14.91
N LYS A 66 20.55 -13.64 -14.38
CA LYS A 66 19.13 -13.24 -14.43
C LYS A 66 18.56 -13.19 -15.85
N LYS A 67 19.38 -12.77 -16.84
CA LYS A 67 18.94 -12.63 -18.24
C LYS A 67 18.50 -13.93 -18.90
N ASN A 68 18.98 -15.06 -18.38
CA ASN A 68 18.76 -16.39 -18.97
C ASN A 68 17.68 -17.20 -18.24
N LEU A 69 16.95 -16.58 -17.30
CA LEU A 69 15.93 -17.29 -16.53
C LEU A 69 14.59 -17.27 -17.27
N LYS A 70 14.00 -18.45 -17.48
CA LYS A 70 12.59 -18.60 -17.83
C LYS A 70 11.73 -18.31 -16.62
N LEU A 71 10.43 -18.12 -16.83
CA LEU A 71 9.47 -17.72 -15.79
C LEU A 71 9.51 -18.64 -14.57
N ASP A 72 9.29 -19.91 -14.76
CA ASP A 72 9.27 -20.95 -13.73
C ASP A 72 10.56 -21.00 -12.91
N LYS A 73 11.70 -20.92 -13.60
CA LYS A 73 13.02 -20.86 -12.94
C LYS A 73 13.21 -19.56 -12.19
N SER A 74 12.70 -18.45 -12.71
CA SER A 74 12.75 -17.14 -12.03
C SER A 74 11.93 -17.15 -10.75
N GLN A 75 10.75 -17.79 -10.75
CA GLN A 75 9.90 -17.97 -9.57
C GLN A 75 10.62 -18.81 -8.49
N ALA A 76 11.22 -19.91 -8.87
CA ALA A 76 12.00 -20.74 -7.93
C ALA A 76 13.21 -19.98 -7.38
N VAL A 77 13.94 -19.23 -8.21
CA VAL A 77 15.08 -18.39 -7.78
C VAL A 77 14.60 -17.26 -6.84
N ALA A 78 13.43 -16.66 -7.11
CA ALA A 78 12.85 -15.63 -6.26
C ALA A 78 12.52 -16.18 -4.87
N SER A 79 11.96 -17.39 -4.75
CA SER A 79 11.64 -18.00 -3.46
C SER A 79 12.88 -18.21 -2.58
N ILE A 80 14.00 -18.64 -3.18
CA ILE A 80 15.29 -18.77 -2.49
C ILE A 80 15.83 -17.41 -2.08
N GLY A 81 15.78 -16.44 -3.02
CA GLY A 81 16.29 -15.10 -2.79
C GLY A 81 15.47 -14.27 -1.81
N GLN A 82 14.19 -14.58 -1.64
CA GLN A 82 13.33 -13.93 -0.65
C GLN A 82 13.80 -14.20 0.78
N ILE A 83 14.28 -15.41 1.06
CA ILE A 83 14.88 -15.75 2.36
C ILE A 83 16.15 -14.92 2.60
N GLU A 84 17.01 -14.82 1.59
CA GLU A 84 18.24 -14.01 1.67
C GLU A 84 17.92 -12.53 1.88
N LEU A 85 16.91 -12.01 1.20
CA LEU A 85 16.44 -10.64 1.34
C LEU A 85 15.99 -10.35 2.77
N MET A 86 15.17 -11.21 3.36
CA MET A 86 14.70 -11.06 4.73
C MET A 86 15.84 -11.17 5.76
N ASN A 87 16.79 -12.08 5.54
CA ASN A 87 17.97 -12.20 6.38
C ASN A 87 18.83 -10.93 6.37
N LEU A 88 19.00 -10.29 5.20
CA LEU A 88 19.71 -9.02 5.08
C LEU A 88 19.02 -7.90 5.86
N PHE A 89 17.71 -7.77 5.71
CA PHE A 89 16.94 -6.81 6.49
C PHE A 89 17.05 -7.10 7.99
N LYS A 90 16.82 -8.35 8.41
CA LYS A 90 16.89 -8.75 9.82
C LYS A 90 18.25 -8.42 10.42
N LYS A 91 19.36 -8.75 9.75
CA LYS A 91 20.72 -8.46 10.20
C LYS A 91 20.92 -6.96 10.48
N ASN A 92 20.52 -6.10 9.52
CA ASN A 92 20.78 -4.65 9.60
C ASN A 92 19.81 -3.93 10.55
N PHE A 93 18.56 -4.39 10.66
CA PHE A 93 17.53 -3.74 11.44
C PHE A 93 17.53 -4.16 12.92
N ASN A 94 17.92 -5.39 13.23
CA ASN A 94 18.04 -5.88 14.62
C ASN A 94 19.02 -5.02 15.43
N SER A 95 20.13 -4.57 14.83
CA SER A 95 21.09 -3.67 15.49
C SER A 95 20.48 -2.33 15.92
N LYS A 96 19.34 -1.96 15.34
CA LYS A 96 18.56 -0.74 15.67
C LYS A 96 17.31 -1.05 16.48
N LYS A 97 17.13 -2.29 16.96
CA LYS A 97 15.95 -2.75 17.71
C LYS A 97 14.62 -2.55 16.93
N ILE A 98 14.65 -2.73 15.61
CA ILE A 98 13.47 -2.63 14.75
C ILE A 98 12.95 -4.05 14.49
N ASN A 99 11.72 -4.32 14.90
CA ASN A 99 11.04 -5.58 14.63
C ASN A 99 10.48 -5.56 13.19
N LEU A 100 10.74 -6.63 12.46
CA LEU A 100 10.31 -6.76 11.07
C LEU A 100 9.28 -7.87 10.91
N SER A 101 8.35 -7.67 10.00
CA SER A 101 7.45 -8.71 9.49
C SER A 101 7.53 -8.79 7.98
N GLN A 102 7.13 -9.90 7.40
CA GLN A 102 7.07 -10.10 5.95
C GLN A 102 5.63 -10.20 5.48
N ILE A 103 5.32 -9.50 4.39
CA ILE A 103 4.05 -9.63 3.67
C ILE A 103 4.36 -9.81 2.20
N LEU A 104 3.88 -10.90 1.61
CA LEU A 104 3.98 -11.15 0.17
C LEU A 104 2.60 -10.93 -0.47
N LEU A 105 2.53 -10.08 -1.47
CA LEU A 105 1.30 -9.73 -2.18
C LEU A 105 1.51 -9.88 -3.68
N THR A 106 0.48 -10.31 -4.38
CA THR A 106 0.38 -10.11 -5.83
C THR A 106 -0.36 -8.81 -6.13
N LEU A 107 -0.24 -8.27 -7.34
CA LEU A 107 -1.06 -7.13 -7.76
C LEU A 107 -2.55 -7.46 -7.66
N GLU A 108 -2.94 -8.68 -8.01
CA GLU A 108 -4.31 -9.16 -7.88
C GLU A 108 -4.83 -9.06 -6.44
N ASP A 109 -4.00 -9.39 -5.43
CA ASP A 109 -4.38 -9.25 -4.01
C ASP A 109 -4.68 -7.81 -3.63
N THR A 110 -4.07 -6.85 -4.32
CA THR A 110 -4.30 -5.42 -4.11
C THR A 110 -5.53 -4.89 -4.85
N GLU A 111 -5.93 -5.54 -5.93
CA GLU A 111 -7.06 -5.15 -6.79
C GLU A 111 -8.36 -5.82 -6.34
N GLN A 112 -8.28 -7.06 -5.87
CA GLN A 112 -9.41 -7.77 -5.28
C GLN A 112 -9.74 -7.20 -3.90
N ARG A 113 -10.87 -6.52 -3.82
CA ARG A 113 -11.28 -5.74 -2.64
C ARG A 113 -11.24 -6.52 -1.33
N ARG A 114 -11.74 -7.76 -1.31
CA ARG A 114 -11.75 -8.61 -0.12
C ARG A 114 -10.33 -8.89 0.37
N ARG A 115 -9.41 -9.22 -0.55
CA ARG A 115 -8.01 -9.46 -0.23
C ARG A 115 -7.33 -8.19 0.24
N ALA A 116 -7.58 -7.04 -0.41
CA ALA A 116 -7.06 -5.74 -0.02
C ALA A 116 -7.48 -5.33 1.40
N ILE A 117 -8.76 -5.53 1.77
CA ILE A 117 -9.24 -5.25 3.14
C ILE A 117 -8.59 -6.18 4.16
N ASN A 118 -8.43 -7.46 3.81
CA ASN A 118 -7.77 -8.41 4.71
C ASN A 118 -6.30 -8.05 4.91
N ALA A 119 -5.59 -7.72 3.83
CA ALA A 119 -4.22 -7.21 3.91
C ALA A 119 -4.12 -5.95 4.79
N LYS A 120 -5.03 -4.97 4.60
CA LYS A 120 -5.08 -3.77 5.44
C LYS A 120 -5.17 -4.11 6.92
N ARG A 121 -6.06 -5.02 7.31
CA ARG A 121 -6.21 -5.45 8.71
C ARG A 121 -4.93 -6.09 9.27
N THR A 122 -4.23 -6.87 8.44
CA THR A 122 -2.94 -7.44 8.83
C THR A 122 -1.91 -6.33 9.08
N PHE A 123 -1.84 -5.32 8.23
CA PHE A 123 -0.96 -4.17 8.45
C PHE A 123 -1.33 -3.40 9.73
N ASP A 124 -2.61 -3.13 9.95
CA ASP A 124 -3.08 -2.41 11.14
C ASP A 124 -2.64 -3.14 12.42
N ASN A 125 -2.83 -4.46 12.49
CA ASN A 125 -2.36 -5.28 13.63
C ASN A 125 -0.83 -5.27 13.79
N LEU A 126 -0.07 -5.29 12.68
CA LEU A 126 1.40 -5.21 12.74
C LEU A 126 1.88 -3.86 13.28
N PHE A 127 1.18 -2.77 12.97
CA PHE A 127 1.48 -1.46 13.55
C PHE A 127 1.19 -1.41 15.05
N GLU A 128 0.08 -1.98 15.51
CA GLU A 128 -0.24 -2.12 16.94
C GLU A 128 0.83 -2.93 17.69
N LEU A 129 1.39 -3.95 17.05
CA LEU A 129 2.49 -4.77 17.57
C LEU A 129 3.87 -4.10 17.42
N ASN A 130 3.95 -2.86 16.89
CA ASN A 130 5.20 -2.13 16.64
C ASN A 130 6.18 -2.84 15.69
N PHE A 131 5.66 -3.56 14.69
CA PHE A 131 6.46 -4.15 13.62
C PHE A 131 6.49 -3.25 12.38
N VAL A 132 7.62 -3.28 11.66
CA VAL A 132 7.76 -2.68 10.32
C VAL A 132 7.54 -3.77 9.28
N PRO A 133 6.44 -3.70 8.51
CA PRO A 133 6.19 -4.65 7.43
C PRO A 133 7.15 -4.42 6.27
N ILE A 134 7.79 -5.51 5.82
CA ILE A 134 8.52 -5.59 4.55
C ILE A 134 7.63 -6.29 3.55
N VAL A 135 7.20 -5.56 2.54
CA VAL A 135 6.35 -6.05 1.47
C VAL A 135 7.20 -6.35 0.24
N ASN A 136 6.95 -7.47 -0.39
CA ASN A 136 7.46 -7.78 -1.72
C ASN A 136 6.35 -8.43 -2.56
N GLU A 137 6.56 -8.47 -3.88
CA GLU A 137 5.72 -9.27 -4.75
C GLU A 137 5.88 -10.75 -4.38
N ASN A 138 4.76 -11.50 -4.43
CA ASN A 138 4.80 -12.95 -4.31
C ASN A 138 5.22 -13.57 -5.63
N ASP A 139 6.48 -13.37 -5.97
CA ASP A 139 7.09 -13.85 -7.22
C ASP A 139 6.88 -15.36 -7.45
N SER A 140 6.65 -16.15 -6.38
CA SER A 140 6.50 -17.62 -6.48
C SER A 140 5.24 -18.05 -7.21
N ILE A 141 4.20 -17.19 -7.21
CA ILE A 141 2.89 -17.48 -7.80
C ILE A 141 2.43 -16.39 -8.78
N ALA A 142 3.23 -15.33 -8.96
CA ALA A 142 2.92 -14.27 -9.91
C ALA A 142 2.96 -14.79 -11.34
N THR A 143 1.93 -14.48 -12.14
CA THR A 143 1.81 -14.94 -13.52
C THR A 143 2.56 -14.03 -14.49
N SER A 144 2.87 -14.55 -15.70
CA SER A 144 3.68 -13.87 -16.73
C SER A 144 3.10 -12.58 -17.30
N GLU A 145 1.81 -12.33 -17.11
CA GLU A 145 1.13 -11.12 -17.57
C GLU A 145 1.59 -9.86 -16.83
N ILE A 146 2.16 -10.05 -15.65
CA ILE A 146 2.71 -9.00 -14.82
C ILE A 146 4.22 -9.05 -14.97
N LYS A 147 4.79 -8.10 -15.74
CA LYS A 147 6.24 -8.00 -15.94
C LYS A 147 6.93 -7.91 -14.58
N TYR A 148 7.77 -8.91 -14.28
CA TYR A 148 8.60 -8.97 -13.08
C TYR A 148 9.26 -7.63 -12.77
N GLY A 149 9.09 -7.16 -11.54
CA GLY A 149 9.89 -6.08 -10.99
C GLY A 149 9.26 -4.70 -10.97
N ASP A 150 7.95 -4.56 -11.15
CA ASP A 150 7.29 -3.25 -10.99
C ASP A 150 6.73 -3.05 -9.57
N ASN A 151 7.65 -3.06 -8.60
CA ASN A 151 7.28 -2.75 -7.22
C ASN A 151 6.92 -1.27 -7.00
N ASP A 152 7.05 -0.39 -8.01
CA ASP A 152 6.53 0.98 -7.96
C ASP A 152 4.99 0.94 -7.95
N ARG A 153 4.39 0.10 -8.82
CA ARG A 153 2.95 -0.14 -8.85
C ARG A 153 2.46 -0.83 -7.57
N LEU A 154 3.14 -1.89 -7.13
CA LEU A 154 2.80 -2.56 -5.87
C LEU A 154 2.84 -1.58 -4.70
N ALA A 155 3.88 -0.74 -4.59
CA ALA A 155 4.02 0.25 -3.53
C ALA A 155 2.88 1.28 -3.54
N SER A 156 2.47 1.76 -4.73
CA SER A 156 1.34 2.69 -4.85
C SER A 156 0.01 2.04 -4.48
N ARG A 157 -0.19 0.75 -4.80
CA ARG A 157 -1.37 -0.01 -4.37
C ARG A 157 -1.38 -0.26 -2.86
N VAL A 158 -0.23 -0.60 -2.26
CA VAL A 158 -0.09 -0.70 -0.80
C VAL A 158 -0.41 0.64 -0.13
N ALA A 159 0.11 1.76 -0.66
CA ALA A 159 -0.22 3.09 -0.16
C ALA A 159 -1.73 3.40 -0.27
N GLN A 160 -2.37 3.01 -1.37
CA GLN A 160 -3.81 3.15 -1.57
C GLN A 160 -4.63 2.34 -0.55
N ILE A 161 -4.31 1.05 -0.37
CA ILE A 161 -5.01 0.15 0.56
C ILE A 161 -4.92 0.67 1.99
N LEU A 162 -3.76 1.17 2.39
CA LEU A 162 -3.50 1.68 3.73
C LEU A 162 -4.00 3.11 3.95
N ASN A 163 -4.48 3.80 2.92
CA ASN A 163 -4.69 5.24 2.93
C ASN A 163 -3.44 5.98 3.47
N ALA A 164 -2.27 5.56 3.01
CA ALA A 164 -1.01 6.14 3.45
C ALA A 164 -0.95 7.64 3.13
N ASP A 165 -0.27 8.40 3.98
CA ASP A 165 -0.11 9.84 3.75
C ASP A 165 0.91 10.11 2.66
N CYS A 166 1.95 9.26 2.60
CA CYS A 166 3.08 9.47 1.74
C CYS A 166 3.62 8.15 1.20
N LEU A 167 3.94 8.14 -0.10
CA LEU A 167 4.77 7.13 -0.75
C LEU A 167 6.10 7.76 -1.15
N ILE A 168 7.22 7.13 -0.80
CA ILE A 168 8.56 7.54 -1.22
C ILE A 168 9.12 6.45 -2.12
N LEU A 169 9.41 6.78 -3.38
CA LEU A 169 10.13 5.92 -4.30
C LEU A 169 11.61 6.29 -4.28
N LEU A 170 12.43 5.47 -3.62
CA LEU A 170 13.88 5.61 -3.66
C LEU A 170 14.41 4.99 -4.96
N SER A 171 15.10 5.78 -5.75
CA SER A 171 15.61 5.46 -7.07
C SER A 171 17.09 5.85 -7.19
N ASP A 172 17.65 5.66 -8.36
CA ASP A 172 19.00 6.11 -8.75
C ASP A 172 19.03 7.55 -9.28
N VAL A 173 17.90 8.26 -9.21
CA VAL A 173 17.76 9.65 -9.64
C VAL A 173 17.12 10.50 -8.54
N ASP A 174 17.42 11.79 -8.51
CA ASP A 174 16.87 12.73 -7.50
C ASP A 174 15.35 12.95 -7.67
N GLY A 175 14.83 12.76 -8.89
CA GLY A 175 13.42 12.99 -9.22
C GLY A 175 13.21 13.11 -10.72
N LEU A 176 12.14 13.81 -11.11
CA LEU A 176 11.83 14.12 -12.51
C LEU A 176 12.49 15.44 -12.89
N TYR A 177 13.24 15.42 -13.98
CA TYR A 177 13.89 16.60 -14.56
C TYR A 177 13.14 17.06 -15.81
N THR A 178 13.23 18.34 -16.15
CA THR A 178 12.65 18.90 -17.39
C THR A 178 13.25 18.29 -18.65
N LYS A 179 14.53 17.87 -18.58
CA LYS A 179 15.29 17.15 -19.60
C LYS A 179 16.20 16.15 -18.91
N ASN A 180 16.64 15.10 -19.61
CA ASN A 180 17.55 14.12 -19.02
C ASN A 180 18.89 14.80 -18.60
N PRO A 181 19.20 14.89 -17.30
CA PRO A 181 20.39 15.62 -16.83
C PRO A 181 21.72 14.97 -17.23
N LYS A 182 21.71 13.70 -17.63
CA LYS A 182 22.90 13.00 -18.15
C LYS A 182 23.27 13.44 -19.57
N ILE A 183 22.29 13.99 -20.30
CA ILE A 183 22.47 14.41 -21.73
C ILE A 183 22.43 15.94 -21.81
N HIS A 184 21.57 16.58 -21.03
CA HIS A 184 21.29 18.02 -21.07
C HIS A 184 21.68 18.71 -19.77
N LYS A 185 22.76 19.50 -19.80
CA LYS A 185 23.26 20.24 -18.63
C LYS A 185 22.26 21.29 -18.10
N ASP A 186 21.31 21.73 -18.91
CA ASP A 186 20.24 22.69 -18.59
C ASP A 186 18.97 22.00 -18.00
N GLY A 187 19.01 20.69 -17.80
CA GLY A 187 17.93 19.95 -17.17
C GLY A 187 17.73 20.39 -15.70
N LYS A 188 16.53 20.87 -15.37
CA LYS A 188 16.18 21.31 -14.00
C LYS A 188 15.29 20.30 -13.32
N LEU A 189 15.57 20.03 -12.04
CA LEU A 189 14.71 19.17 -11.20
C LEU A 189 13.35 19.84 -10.97
N ILE A 190 12.28 19.15 -11.31
CA ILE A 190 10.91 19.58 -11.04
C ILE A 190 10.60 19.26 -9.59
N LYS A 191 10.45 20.28 -8.74
CA LYS A 191 10.26 20.08 -7.30
C LYS A 191 8.86 19.57 -6.95
N GLU A 192 7.83 20.10 -7.60
CA GLU A 192 6.44 19.77 -7.32
C GLU A 192 5.61 19.60 -8.60
N ILE A 193 4.76 18.59 -8.62
CA ILE A 193 3.85 18.27 -9.72
C ILE A 193 2.43 18.14 -9.14
N LYS A 194 1.60 19.13 -9.43
CA LYS A 194 0.17 19.12 -9.06
C LYS A 194 -0.66 18.30 -10.03
N ASN A 195 -0.37 18.41 -11.33
CA ASN A 195 -1.05 17.69 -12.39
C ASN A 195 -0.06 16.93 -13.26
N ILE A 196 -0.33 15.66 -13.50
CA ILE A 196 0.39 14.88 -14.49
C ILE A 196 -0.31 15.08 -15.82
N ASP A 197 0.25 15.94 -16.66
CA ASP A 197 -0.23 16.26 -18.00
C ASP A 197 0.60 15.53 -19.08
N ALA A 198 0.23 15.72 -20.34
CA ALA A 198 0.94 15.11 -21.49
C ALA A 198 2.42 15.49 -21.55
N LYS A 199 2.81 16.70 -21.07
CA LYS A 199 4.21 17.14 -21.03
C LYS A 199 5.00 16.32 -20.02
N ILE A 200 4.46 16.13 -18.82
CA ILE A 200 5.08 15.31 -17.77
C ILE A 200 5.20 13.85 -18.23
N GLU A 201 4.19 13.30 -18.90
CA GLU A 201 4.24 11.95 -19.46
C GLU A 201 5.29 11.82 -20.58
N GLN A 202 5.39 12.82 -21.45
CA GLN A 202 6.40 12.84 -22.52
C GLN A 202 7.83 12.90 -21.97
N VAL A 203 8.07 13.73 -20.95
CA VAL A 203 9.37 13.82 -20.28
C VAL A 203 9.72 12.48 -19.63
N ALA A 204 8.76 11.82 -19.00
CA ALA A 204 8.96 10.52 -18.38
C ALA A 204 9.24 9.41 -19.40
N SER A 205 8.60 9.43 -20.57
CA SER A 205 8.81 8.44 -21.63
C SER A 205 10.15 8.58 -22.32
N LYS A 206 10.67 9.79 -22.47
CA LYS A 206 12.00 10.08 -23.04
C LYS A 206 13.16 9.75 -22.11
N SER A 207 12.91 9.60 -20.81
CA SER A 207 13.93 9.23 -19.82
C SER A 207 14.07 7.71 -19.66
N ILE A 208 14.23 6.99 -20.79
CA ILE A 208 14.46 5.54 -20.76
C ILE A 208 15.84 5.30 -20.13
N GLY A 209 15.83 4.89 -18.86
CA GLY A 209 17.04 4.49 -18.16
C GLY A 209 17.55 3.14 -18.67
N MET A 210 18.85 3.01 -18.89
CA MET A 210 19.50 1.79 -19.36
C MET A 210 19.45 0.63 -18.37
N HIS A 211 19.04 0.84 -17.12
CA HIS A 211 19.20 -0.13 -16.04
C HIS A 211 17.92 -0.26 -15.19
N GLY A 212 17.20 -1.34 -15.38
CA GLY A 212 16.09 -1.76 -14.51
C GLY A 212 14.74 -1.87 -15.22
N THR A 213 13.89 -2.77 -14.71
CA THR A 213 12.53 -3.05 -15.19
C THR A 213 11.52 -1.94 -14.88
N GLY A 214 11.87 -0.99 -13.96
CA GLY A 214 11.04 0.15 -13.56
C GLY A 214 11.61 1.48 -14.05
N GLY A 215 11.26 1.93 -15.24
CA GLY A 215 11.65 3.24 -15.79
C GLY A 215 10.87 4.40 -15.12
N MET A 216 11.13 5.64 -15.57
CA MET A 216 10.38 6.81 -15.07
C MET A 216 8.87 6.68 -15.34
N LYS A 217 8.46 5.98 -16.40
CA LYS A 217 7.04 5.71 -16.72
C LYS A 217 6.33 5.00 -15.58
N THR A 218 6.91 3.93 -15.01
CA THR A 218 6.28 3.20 -13.90
C THR A 218 6.12 4.07 -12.65
N LYS A 219 7.07 4.99 -12.42
CA LYS A 219 6.99 5.97 -11.32
C LYS A 219 5.88 7.00 -11.55
N ILE A 220 5.66 7.43 -12.79
CA ILE A 220 4.54 8.32 -13.12
C ILE A 220 3.21 7.59 -12.98
N ASP A 221 3.12 6.32 -13.37
CA ASP A 221 1.90 5.52 -13.19
C ASP A 221 1.59 5.32 -11.69
N ALA A 222 2.61 5.07 -10.87
CA ALA A 222 2.47 5.05 -9.41
C ALA A 222 2.01 6.41 -8.84
N ALA A 223 2.54 7.52 -9.37
CA ALA A 223 2.13 8.87 -8.97
C ALA A 223 0.66 9.16 -9.28
N LYS A 224 0.15 8.71 -10.44
CA LYS A 224 -1.27 8.81 -10.79
C LYS A 224 -2.15 8.11 -9.75
N ILE A 225 -1.77 6.88 -9.34
CA ILE A 225 -2.48 6.12 -8.32
C ILE A 225 -2.49 6.90 -6.99
N CYS A 226 -1.34 7.42 -6.56
CA CYS A 226 -1.22 8.19 -5.32
C CYS A 226 -2.05 9.48 -5.36
N GLN A 227 -2.01 10.24 -6.47
CA GLN A 227 -2.82 11.46 -6.62
C GLN A 227 -4.32 11.18 -6.48
N LEU A 228 -4.80 10.08 -7.06
CA LEU A 228 -6.19 9.65 -6.98
C LEU A 228 -6.57 9.03 -5.64
N SER A 229 -5.57 8.60 -4.85
CA SER A 229 -5.75 8.03 -3.51
C SER A 229 -5.61 9.06 -2.39
N GLY A 230 -5.36 10.33 -2.72
CA GLY A 230 -5.16 11.37 -1.72
C GLY A 230 -3.81 11.31 -1.00
N SER A 231 -2.83 10.59 -1.56
CA SER A 231 -1.49 10.41 -0.99
C SER A 231 -0.47 11.33 -1.69
N TYR A 232 0.43 11.91 -0.92
CA TYR A 232 1.64 12.51 -1.49
C TYR A 232 2.57 11.43 -2.02
N MET A 233 3.30 11.70 -3.09
CA MET A 233 4.36 10.81 -3.54
C MET A 233 5.64 11.57 -3.82
N ALA A 234 6.79 11.00 -3.43
CA ALA A 234 8.10 11.54 -3.75
C ALA A 234 8.92 10.55 -4.58
N ILE A 235 9.65 11.07 -5.57
CA ILE A 235 10.77 10.36 -6.21
C ILE A 235 12.04 11.03 -5.71
N ALA A 236 12.95 10.24 -5.12
CA ALA A 236 14.18 10.75 -4.53
C ALA A 236 15.36 9.80 -4.76
N ASN A 237 16.55 10.35 -4.67
CA ASN A 237 17.80 9.58 -4.78
C ASN A 237 18.01 8.70 -3.57
N GLY A 238 17.88 7.40 -3.78
CA GLY A 238 18.12 6.39 -2.77
C GLY A 238 19.60 6.02 -2.59
N LEU A 239 20.49 6.39 -3.51
CA LEU A 239 21.91 6.05 -3.40
C LEU A 239 22.65 6.91 -2.37
N LEU A 240 22.05 8.00 -1.93
CA LEU A 240 22.62 8.87 -0.90
C LEU A 240 22.67 8.18 0.46
N GLU A 241 23.62 8.57 1.29
CA GLU A 241 23.62 8.19 2.71
C GLU A 241 22.38 8.79 3.39
N ARG A 242 21.68 7.99 4.20
CA ARG A 242 20.49 8.46 4.93
C ARG A 242 19.44 9.12 4.01
N PRO A 243 18.92 8.39 2.99
CA PRO A 243 18.11 9.00 1.93
C PRO A 243 16.84 9.66 2.45
N ILE A 244 16.20 9.11 3.49
CA ILE A 244 14.99 9.68 4.10
C ILE A 244 15.32 10.96 4.87
N LYS A 245 16.43 10.98 5.61
CA LYS A 245 16.92 12.19 6.28
C LYS A 245 17.19 13.31 5.27
N ASN A 246 17.77 12.99 4.11
CA ASN A 246 18.02 13.95 3.04
C ASN A 246 16.72 14.57 2.49
N ILE A 247 15.68 13.77 2.27
CA ILE A 247 14.35 14.28 1.87
C ILE A 247 13.82 15.24 2.93
N TYR A 248 13.94 14.87 4.20
CA TYR A 248 13.44 15.65 5.33
C TYR A 248 14.13 17.02 5.47
N GLN A 249 15.45 17.06 5.24
CA GLN A 249 16.27 18.24 5.45
C GLN A 249 16.46 19.09 4.21
N LYS A 250 16.77 18.47 3.07
CA LYS A 250 17.18 19.18 1.84
C LYS A 250 16.08 19.31 0.80
N ASN A 251 15.02 18.52 0.91
CA ASN A 251 13.92 18.45 -0.06
C ASN A 251 14.40 18.35 -1.52
N ASN A 252 15.49 17.58 -1.74
CA ASN A 252 16.01 17.36 -3.08
C ASN A 252 15.36 16.14 -3.72
N CYS A 253 14.10 16.30 -4.14
CA CYS A 253 13.25 15.27 -4.72
C CYS A 253 12.14 15.91 -5.54
N THR A 254 11.39 15.12 -6.29
CA THR A 254 10.16 15.54 -6.96
C THR A 254 8.97 15.07 -6.15
N TRP A 255 8.11 16.00 -5.74
CA TRP A 255 6.85 15.71 -5.08
C TRP A 255 5.67 15.73 -6.06
N PHE A 256 4.83 14.72 -5.97
CA PHE A 256 3.51 14.67 -6.62
C PHE A 256 2.45 14.91 -5.57
N LEU A 257 1.64 15.94 -5.78
CA LEU A 257 0.63 16.36 -4.81
C LEU A 257 -0.69 15.64 -5.06
N PRO A 258 -1.46 15.29 -4.02
CA PRO A 258 -2.76 14.64 -4.18
C PRO A 258 -3.74 15.56 -4.92
N LYS A 259 -4.62 14.98 -5.75
CA LYS A 259 -5.69 15.71 -6.45
C LYS A 259 -6.97 15.82 -5.63
N ILE A 260 -7.16 14.92 -4.70
CA ILE A 260 -8.34 14.80 -3.85
C ILE A 260 -7.91 14.53 -2.42
N SER A 261 -8.79 14.83 -1.47
CA SER A 261 -8.55 14.46 -0.08
C SER A 261 -8.58 12.94 0.10
N LYS A 262 -7.91 12.43 1.13
CA LYS A 262 -7.98 11.00 1.48
C LYS A 262 -9.40 10.55 1.78
N LEU A 263 -10.19 11.41 2.40
CA LEU A 263 -11.58 11.14 2.71
C LEU A 263 -12.40 10.96 1.42
N ASP A 264 -12.22 11.84 0.44
CA ASP A 264 -12.92 11.75 -0.84
C ASP A 264 -12.44 10.55 -1.67
N ALA A 265 -11.14 10.23 -1.63
CA ALA A 265 -10.61 9.04 -2.26
C ALA A 265 -11.26 7.78 -1.68
N ARG A 266 -11.37 7.69 -0.35
CA ARG A 266 -12.00 6.58 0.34
C ARG A 266 -13.49 6.50 0.02
N LYS A 267 -14.19 7.63 0.03
CA LYS A 267 -15.60 7.71 -0.35
C LYS A 267 -15.80 7.18 -1.78
N LYS A 268 -15.02 7.68 -2.75
CA LYS A 268 -15.07 7.19 -4.14
C LYS A 268 -14.80 5.69 -4.22
N TRP A 269 -13.82 5.18 -3.49
CA TRP A 269 -13.50 3.75 -3.48
C TRP A 269 -14.64 2.90 -2.89
N ILE A 270 -15.36 3.38 -1.85
CA ILE A 270 -16.54 2.71 -1.29
C ILE A 270 -17.73 2.79 -2.25
N ILE A 271 -17.98 3.93 -2.89
CA ILE A 271 -19.12 4.14 -3.79
C ILE A 271 -18.94 3.44 -5.15
N SER A 272 -17.71 3.38 -5.68
CA SER A 272 -17.40 2.85 -7.01
C SER A 272 -17.58 1.34 -7.18
N SER A 273 -18.04 0.64 -6.16
CA SER A 273 -18.38 -0.76 -6.31
C SER A 273 -19.63 -0.92 -7.18
N ILE A 274 -19.46 -1.60 -8.28
CA ILE A 274 -20.37 -1.69 -9.42
C ILE A 274 -21.75 -2.27 -9.04
N SER A 275 -21.85 -3.12 -7.99
CA SER A 275 -23.12 -3.63 -7.48
C SER A 275 -22.98 -4.03 -6.01
N PRO A 276 -23.69 -3.40 -5.08
CA PRO A 276 -23.82 -3.91 -3.72
C PRO A 276 -24.44 -5.31 -3.77
N LYS A 277 -23.83 -6.27 -3.09
CA LYS A 277 -24.26 -7.68 -3.12
C LYS A 277 -25.42 -7.98 -2.18
N GLY A 278 -25.77 -7.01 -1.33
CA GLY A 278 -26.88 -7.12 -0.41
C GLY A 278 -27.29 -5.79 0.18
N LYS A 279 -28.37 -5.84 0.99
CA LYS A 279 -28.91 -4.70 1.68
C LYS A 279 -29.14 -5.06 3.17
N LEU A 280 -28.93 -4.09 4.04
CA LEU A 280 -29.34 -4.14 5.44
C LEU A 280 -30.43 -3.12 5.67
N ILE A 281 -31.59 -3.58 6.12
CA ILE A 281 -32.68 -2.71 6.54
C ILE A 281 -32.45 -2.42 8.01
N VAL A 282 -32.41 -1.14 8.36
CA VAL A 282 -32.07 -0.70 9.73
C VAL A 282 -33.17 0.14 10.33
N ASP A 283 -33.19 0.21 11.67
CA ASP A 283 -34.16 1.03 12.39
C ASP A 283 -33.75 2.50 12.48
N ASP A 284 -34.67 3.34 12.97
CA ASP A 284 -34.45 4.79 13.08
C ASP A 284 -33.36 5.13 14.10
N GLY A 285 -33.17 4.28 15.13
CA GLY A 285 -32.09 4.43 16.10
C GLY A 285 -30.72 4.25 15.46
N ALA A 286 -30.60 3.24 14.58
CA ALA A 286 -29.39 3.03 13.81
C ALA A 286 -29.11 4.20 12.85
N ILE A 287 -30.13 4.67 12.08
CA ILE A 287 -30.00 5.84 11.20
C ILE A 287 -29.50 7.07 11.99
N ASN A 288 -30.08 7.34 13.16
CA ASN A 288 -29.66 8.45 14.02
C ASN A 288 -28.23 8.29 14.54
N ALA A 289 -27.82 7.06 14.85
CA ALA A 289 -26.44 6.79 15.26
C ALA A 289 -25.44 6.99 14.10
N LEU A 290 -25.81 6.55 12.89
CA LEU A 290 -25.02 6.69 11.69
C LEU A 290 -24.83 8.18 11.33
N LYS A 291 -25.88 8.99 11.34
CA LYS A 291 -25.82 10.45 11.15
C LYS A 291 -24.86 11.16 12.16
N LYS A 292 -24.67 10.57 13.33
CA LYS A 292 -23.68 11.04 14.33
C LYS A 292 -22.28 10.44 14.14
N GLY A 293 -22.00 9.85 12.98
CA GLY A 293 -20.70 9.27 12.63
C GLY A 293 -20.32 8.01 13.41
N LYS A 294 -21.31 7.26 13.94
CA LYS A 294 -21.08 5.98 14.64
C LYS A 294 -21.09 4.81 13.66
N SER A 295 -20.54 3.67 14.08
CA SER A 295 -20.58 2.40 13.32
C SER A 295 -21.98 1.76 13.40
N LEU A 296 -22.35 0.96 12.38
CA LEU A 296 -23.56 0.16 12.40
C LEU A 296 -23.36 -1.08 13.26
N LEU A 297 -24.19 -1.23 14.27
CA LEU A 297 -24.23 -2.40 15.17
C LEU A 297 -25.33 -3.38 14.76
N ALA A 298 -25.19 -4.63 15.16
CA ALA A 298 -26.19 -5.68 14.88
C ALA A 298 -27.57 -5.37 15.50
N ALA A 299 -27.60 -4.69 16.63
CA ALA A 299 -28.84 -4.30 17.34
C ALA A 299 -29.77 -3.44 16.48
N GLY A 300 -29.23 -2.59 15.59
CA GLY A 300 -30.03 -1.72 14.74
C GLY A 300 -30.47 -2.37 13.41
N ILE A 301 -30.16 -3.64 13.17
CA ILE A 301 -30.52 -4.33 11.92
C ILE A 301 -31.86 -5.05 12.09
N ILE A 302 -32.81 -4.68 11.24
CA ILE A 302 -34.16 -5.29 11.19
C ILE A 302 -34.18 -6.48 10.24
N ASN A 303 -33.66 -6.30 9.01
CA ASN A 303 -33.69 -7.32 7.98
C ASN A 303 -32.48 -7.28 7.06
N ILE A 304 -32.30 -8.34 6.26
CA ILE A 304 -31.19 -8.54 5.35
C ILE A 304 -31.72 -9.06 4.03
N GLU A 305 -31.23 -8.53 2.93
CA GLU A 305 -31.49 -9.02 1.59
C GLU A 305 -30.19 -9.30 0.86
N GLY A 306 -30.16 -10.38 0.05
CA GLY A 306 -29.03 -10.80 -0.75
C GLY A 306 -28.04 -11.72 -0.02
N LYS A 307 -27.17 -12.36 -0.83
CA LYS A 307 -26.07 -13.21 -0.34
C LYS A 307 -24.75 -12.47 -0.51
N PHE A 308 -24.05 -12.25 0.56
CA PHE A 308 -22.76 -11.55 0.57
C PHE A 308 -21.82 -12.13 1.60
N SER A 309 -20.55 -11.94 1.36
CA SER A 309 -19.45 -12.35 2.23
C SER A 309 -18.91 -11.17 3.03
N LYS A 310 -18.12 -11.47 4.06
CA LYS A 310 -17.33 -10.48 4.79
C LYS A 310 -16.44 -9.67 3.83
N GLY A 311 -16.52 -8.34 3.91
CA GLY A 311 -15.80 -7.41 3.04
C GLY A 311 -16.56 -7.04 1.76
N ASP A 312 -17.71 -7.63 1.49
CA ASP A 312 -18.55 -7.24 0.36
C ASP A 312 -19.27 -5.91 0.64
N HIS A 313 -19.58 -5.19 -0.45
CA HIS A 313 -20.38 -3.98 -0.40
C HIS A 313 -21.84 -4.30 -0.19
N ILE A 314 -22.44 -3.55 0.73
CA ILE A 314 -23.86 -3.62 1.05
C ILE A 314 -24.44 -2.21 1.10
N LYS A 315 -25.72 -2.12 0.79
CA LYS A 315 -26.53 -0.93 1.04
C LYS A 315 -27.04 -0.95 2.46
N ILE A 316 -27.12 0.21 3.07
CA ILE A 316 -27.81 0.45 4.34
C ILE A 316 -29.03 1.29 4.00
N ILE A 317 -30.20 0.74 4.24
CA ILE A 317 -31.49 1.34 3.87
C ILE A 317 -32.37 1.51 5.10
N ASP A 318 -33.15 2.55 5.13
CA ASP A 318 -34.15 2.79 6.18
C ASP A 318 -35.39 1.88 6.02
N ARG A 319 -36.33 2.00 6.94
CA ARG A 319 -37.62 1.26 6.89
C ARG A 319 -38.46 1.59 5.66
N ASN A 320 -38.28 2.78 5.08
CA ASN A 320 -38.99 3.24 3.89
C ASN A 320 -38.28 2.82 2.61
N LEU A 321 -37.25 1.97 2.68
CA LEU A 321 -36.43 1.50 1.57
C LEU A 321 -35.57 2.58 0.92
N ASN A 322 -35.39 3.74 1.53
CA ASN A 322 -34.45 4.76 1.05
C ASN A 322 -33.03 4.34 1.37
N GLU A 323 -32.16 4.45 0.38
CA GLU A 323 -30.73 4.18 0.55
C GLU A 323 -30.08 5.33 1.33
N PHE A 324 -29.66 5.06 2.58
CA PHE A 324 -28.99 6.03 3.45
C PHE A 324 -27.48 6.03 3.28
N ALA A 325 -26.89 4.83 3.17
CA ALA A 325 -25.43 4.69 3.10
C ALA A 325 -25.00 3.43 2.36
N ARG A 326 -23.76 3.38 1.96
CA ARG A 326 -23.06 2.17 1.51
C ARG A 326 -21.88 1.87 2.41
N GLY A 327 -21.61 0.59 2.66
CA GLY A 327 -20.49 0.20 3.49
C GLY A 327 -19.98 -1.20 3.19
N LEU A 328 -18.91 -1.57 3.91
CA LEU A 328 -18.28 -2.89 3.84
C LEU A 328 -18.75 -3.73 5.02
N SER A 329 -19.35 -4.89 4.74
CA SER A 329 -19.80 -5.77 5.79
C SER A 329 -18.63 -6.43 6.54
N SER A 330 -18.67 -6.40 7.87
CA SER A 330 -17.73 -7.14 8.72
C SER A 330 -18.07 -8.62 8.85
N PHE A 331 -19.26 -9.02 8.43
CA PHE A 331 -19.80 -10.37 8.53
C PHE A 331 -20.41 -10.82 7.20
N ASN A 332 -20.57 -12.13 6.99
CA ASN A 332 -21.37 -12.62 5.88
C ASN A 332 -22.88 -12.55 6.18
N SER A 333 -23.73 -12.71 5.16
CA SER A 333 -25.18 -12.60 5.30
C SER A 333 -25.78 -13.61 6.29
N ASN A 334 -25.23 -14.84 6.38
CA ASN A 334 -25.70 -15.88 7.32
C ASN A 334 -25.35 -15.52 8.76
N GLU A 335 -24.16 -14.98 9.00
CA GLU A 335 -23.75 -14.50 10.34
C GLU A 335 -24.64 -13.35 10.79
N ILE A 336 -24.89 -12.35 9.90
CA ILE A 336 -25.76 -11.23 10.24
C ILE A 336 -27.19 -11.71 10.54
N SER A 337 -27.68 -12.71 9.81
CA SER A 337 -29.01 -13.29 10.09
C SER A 337 -29.15 -13.84 11.51
N LYS A 338 -28.05 -14.37 12.06
CA LYS A 338 -28.02 -14.89 13.44
C LYS A 338 -27.92 -13.79 14.49
N ILE A 339 -27.20 -12.71 14.19
CA ILE A 339 -26.89 -11.64 15.17
C ILE A 339 -27.77 -10.39 15.04
N LYS A 340 -28.61 -10.27 14.00
CA LYS A 340 -29.49 -9.11 13.82
C LYS A 340 -30.38 -8.88 15.04
N GLY A 341 -30.51 -7.63 15.46
CA GLY A 341 -31.26 -7.25 16.66
C GLY A 341 -30.57 -7.59 17.98
N GLN A 342 -29.38 -8.21 17.97
CA GLN A 342 -28.65 -8.60 19.18
C GLN A 342 -27.67 -7.53 19.63
N HIS A 343 -27.48 -7.42 20.96
CA HIS A 343 -26.45 -6.57 21.52
C HIS A 343 -25.04 -7.09 21.17
N SER A 344 -24.09 -6.17 21.03
CA SER A 344 -22.71 -6.47 20.60
C SER A 344 -21.97 -7.44 21.53
N ASN A 345 -22.27 -7.45 22.83
CA ASN A 345 -21.67 -8.35 23.80
C ASN A 345 -22.05 -9.83 23.61
N ARG A 346 -23.18 -10.11 22.94
CA ARG A 346 -23.63 -11.47 22.65
C ARG A 346 -23.14 -12.05 21.34
N ILE A 347 -22.52 -11.25 20.48
CA ILE A 347 -22.12 -11.68 19.12
C ILE A 347 -21.15 -12.85 19.18
N ASN A 348 -20.14 -12.78 20.06
CA ASN A 348 -19.13 -13.83 20.18
C ASN A 348 -19.75 -15.16 20.68
N GLU A 349 -20.71 -15.10 21.57
CA GLU A 349 -21.46 -16.26 22.05
C GLU A 349 -22.29 -16.90 20.93
N ILE A 350 -23.03 -16.08 20.17
CA ILE A 350 -23.91 -16.54 19.09
C ILE A 350 -23.13 -17.13 17.93
N LEU A 351 -21.98 -16.53 17.57
CA LEU A 351 -21.16 -16.97 16.45
C LEU A 351 -20.13 -18.06 16.80
N GLY A 352 -19.85 -18.25 18.11
CA GLY A 352 -18.90 -19.24 18.59
C GLY A 352 -17.42 -18.88 18.39
N TYR A 353 -17.10 -17.62 18.05
CA TYR A 353 -15.72 -17.14 17.91
C TYR A 353 -15.60 -15.65 18.20
N VAL A 354 -14.39 -15.21 18.59
CA VAL A 354 -14.11 -13.80 18.86
C VAL A 354 -14.11 -12.99 17.57
N THR A 355 -14.92 -11.93 17.53
CA THR A 355 -15.06 -11.09 16.34
C THR A 355 -15.31 -9.63 16.71
N LYS A 356 -15.46 -8.79 15.68
CA LYS A 356 -15.80 -7.37 15.85
C LYS A 356 -17.22 -7.19 16.33
N SER A 357 -17.45 -6.08 17.02
CA SER A 357 -18.79 -5.69 17.50
C SER A 357 -19.63 -5.00 16.42
N GLU A 358 -18.97 -4.39 15.42
CA GLU A 358 -19.61 -3.59 14.39
C GLU A 358 -19.88 -4.42 13.13
N VAL A 359 -21.09 -4.31 12.60
CA VAL A 359 -21.47 -4.91 11.31
C VAL A 359 -20.92 -4.10 10.15
N VAL A 360 -20.91 -2.76 10.27
CA VAL A 360 -20.19 -1.86 9.35
C VAL A 360 -19.49 -0.80 10.19
N HIS A 361 -18.17 -0.75 10.08
CA HIS A 361 -17.37 0.25 10.77
C HIS A 361 -17.59 1.63 10.13
N LYS A 362 -17.63 2.70 10.94
CA LYS A 362 -17.83 4.09 10.48
C LYS A 362 -16.85 4.49 9.37
N ASP A 363 -15.60 4.05 9.48
CA ASP A 363 -14.57 4.32 8.48
C ASP A 363 -14.72 3.46 7.21
N ASP A 364 -15.55 2.45 7.20
CA ASP A 364 -15.86 1.57 6.07
C ASP A 364 -17.25 1.86 5.50
N MET A 365 -17.80 3.06 5.75
CA MET A 365 -19.13 3.49 5.34
C MET A 365 -19.11 4.89 4.75
N VAL A 366 -20.05 5.14 3.83
CA VAL A 366 -20.28 6.46 3.21
C VAL A 366 -21.77 6.72 3.14
N GLU A 367 -22.21 7.86 3.66
CA GLU A 367 -23.55 8.38 3.48
C GLU A 367 -23.75 8.83 2.02
N ILE A 368 -24.95 8.63 1.48
CA ILE A 368 -25.30 8.95 0.09
C ILE A 368 -26.23 10.16 0.05
#